data_25272911b6eaf2abcec2f693ad928686
#
_entry.id   25272911b6eaf2abcec2f693ad928686
#
_cell.length_a   1.000
_cell.length_b   1.000
_cell.length_c   1.000
_cell.angle_alpha   90.00
_cell.angle_beta   90.00
_cell.angle_gamma   90.00
#
_symmetry.space_group_name_H-M   'P 1'
#
loop_
_entity.id
_entity.type
_entity.pdbx_description
1 polymer ?
#
loop_
_entity_poly.entity_id
_entity_poly.type
_entity_poly.pdbx_seq_one_letter_code
_entity_poly.pdbx_strand_id
1 'polypeptide(L)'
;MEMPKKFLWGGATAANQYEGAYQTDGKGLSIADVEKGARHGVPREIHTQVMEGNYYPSHEAVDFYHHYKEDIALFAEMGFKCFRMSINWPRIFPQGDELQPNEAGLAFYDRVFDELHRYGIEPVVTISHYETPLYLVQHYGSWRNRALIDFFARYCETVFRRYKGKVRYWMTFNEINETMNQSEPYHQAGVLFAEGEEHNAVKALVSHNMFLASAKAVQIGHAVDPENKIGCMIQYPTTYPRTCAPKDVLAQRFQMMPNYYYTDVMCRGHYTSLCTAQLRRMGTSVEMQPGDAELLAAGTVDYIAFSYYFSSVARATEDTDCCVERSNPYLQRTDWDWPIDPDGLRIALNELYDRYELPLFVVENGLGAIDTVEPDGSIQDDYRIRFLGSHIDALRQAIELDDVPVIGYTCWGPIDIISVGTGEMRKRYGFIYVDKKDDGSGTLARKKKKSFACCLLYTSPSP
;
A
#
# COMPACT_ATOMS: atom_id res chain seq x y z
N MET A 1 16.18 24.50 -8.62
CA MET A 1 16.29 24.23 -7.16
C MET A 1 16.80 22.80 -7.00
N GLU A 2 17.53 22.51 -5.94
CA GLU A 2 17.99 21.15 -5.66
C GLU A 2 16.91 20.39 -4.88
N MET A 3 16.84 19.05 -5.07
CA MET A 3 16.00 18.17 -4.26
C MET A 3 16.23 18.41 -2.76
N PRO A 4 15.19 18.31 -1.91
CA PRO A 4 15.35 18.54 -0.47
C PRO A 4 16.45 17.67 0.13
N LYS A 5 17.36 18.25 0.92
CA LYS A 5 18.52 17.54 1.52
C LYS A 5 18.15 16.31 2.37
N LYS A 6 16.91 16.27 2.88
CA LYS A 6 16.39 15.16 3.71
C LYS A 6 15.36 14.31 2.96
N PHE A 7 15.36 14.36 1.61
CA PHE A 7 14.43 13.56 0.82
C PHE A 7 14.67 12.06 1.03
N LEU A 8 13.60 11.31 1.27
CA LEU A 8 13.65 9.89 1.57
C LEU A 8 13.51 9.07 0.28
N TRP A 9 14.66 8.68 -0.29
CA TRP A 9 14.72 7.74 -1.42
C TRP A 9 14.75 6.30 -0.90
N GLY A 10 13.95 5.39 -1.48
CA GLY A 10 13.98 4.00 -1.05
C GLY A 10 13.12 3.05 -1.85
N GLY A 11 12.80 1.94 -1.21
CA GLY A 11 11.91 0.91 -1.74
C GLY A 11 10.79 0.56 -0.76
N ALA A 12 9.77 -0.11 -1.27
CA ALA A 12 8.58 -0.50 -0.52
C ALA A 12 8.24 -1.98 -0.72
N THR A 13 7.82 -2.64 0.34
CA THR A 13 7.32 -4.01 0.35
C THR A 13 6.10 -4.15 1.26
N ALA A 14 5.41 -5.30 1.16
CA ALA A 14 4.37 -5.72 2.10
C ALA A 14 4.71 -7.08 2.68
N ALA A 15 4.48 -7.30 3.98
CA ALA A 15 4.88 -8.52 4.67
C ALA A 15 4.28 -9.77 4.03
N ASN A 16 3.00 -9.75 3.64
CA ASN A 16 2.34 -10.88 2.99
C ASN A 16 2.96 -11.28 1.63
N GLN A 17 3.65 -10.35 0.96
CA GLN A 17 4.26 -10.59 -0.36
C GLN A 17 5.77 -10.86 -0.28
N TYR A 18 6.38 -10.63 0.88
CA TYR A 18 7.82 -10.56 1.04
C TYR A 18 8.36 -11.42 2.18
N GLU A 19 7.69 -11.39 3.34
CA GLU A 19 8.23 -11.89 4.61
C GLU A 19 8.33 -13.42 4.68
N GLY A 20 7.26 -14.14 4.33
CA GLY A 20 7.18 -15.59 4.48
C GLY A 20 7.10 -16.06 5.93
N ALA A 21 7.63 -17.26 6.21
CA ALA A 21 7.70 -17.85 7.56
C ALA A 21 6.34 -17.83 8.30
N TYR A 22 5.26 -18.22 7.59
CA TYR A 22 3.88 -18.00 8.02
C TYR A 22 3.47 -18.74 9.31
N GLN A 23 4.21 -19.75 9.74
CA GLN A 23 3.97 -20.50 10.99
C GLN A 23 5.10 -20.32 12.00
N THR A 24 6.12 -19.50 11.71
CA THR A 24 7.30 -19.37 12.55
C THR A 24 7.01 -18.45 13.73
N ASP A 25 7.59 -18.77 14.90
CA ASP A 25 7.55 -17.96 16.13
C ASP A 25 6.14 -17.61 16.59
N GLY A 26 5.18 -18.53 16.43
CA GLY A 26 3.82 -18.36 16.89
C GLY A 26 2.95 -17.39 16.10
N LYS A 27 3.35 -17.04 14.86
CA LYS A 27 2.51 -16.24 13.97
C LYS A 27 1.17 -16.94 13.71
N GLY A 28 0.07 -16.20 13.85
CA GLY A 28 -1.26 -16.62 13.43
C GLY A 28 -1.48 -16.47 11.91
N LEU A 29 -2.62 -16.98 11.43
CA LEU A 29 -2.98 -16.82 10.03
C LEU A 29 -3.58 -15.43 9.76
N SER A 30 -3.16 -14.84 8.65
CA SER A 30 -3.81 -13.68 8.03
C SER A 30 -4.76 -14.11 6.91
N ILE A 31 -5.56 -13.16 6.42
CA ILE A 31 -6.38 -13.36 5.22
C ILE A 31 -5.55 -13.75 4.00
N ALA A 32 -4.32 -13.24 3.87
CA ALA A 32 -3.42 -13.58 2.77
C ALA A 32 -2.94 -15.05 2.83
N ASP A 33 -2.90 -15.66 4.01
CA ASP A 33 -2.39 -17.02 4.20
C ASP A 33 -3.38 -18.11 3.75
N VAL A 34 -4.61 -17.72 3.42
CA VAL A 34 -5.65 -18.62 2.89
C VAL A 34 -6.06 -18.25 1.45
N GLU A 35 -5.32 -17.36 0.82
CA GLU A 35 -5.55 -16.93 -0.55
C GLU A 35 -4.61 -17.69 -1.49
N LYS A 36 -5.17 -18.63 -2.26
CA LYS A 36 -4.44 -19.50 -3.18
C LYS A 36 -3.80 -18.72 -4.32
N GLY A 37 -2.63 -19.14 -4.76
CA GLY A 37 -1.99 -18.63 -5.96
C GLY A 37 -2.83 -18.87 -7.22
N ALA A 38 -2.85 -17.90 -8.11
CA ALA A 38 -3.52 -17.96 -9.40
C ALA A 38 -2.56 -17.50 -10.53
N ARG A 39 -3.09 -17.04 -11.64
CA ARG A 39 -2.33 -16.50 -12.77
C ARG A 39 -3.04 -15.29 -13.36
N HIS A 40 -2.34 -14.51 -14.13
CA HIS A 40 -2.92 -13.35 -14.81
C HIS A 40 -4.23 -13.72 -15.55
N GLY A 41 -5.28 -12.94 -15.31
CA GLY A 41 -6.62 -13.15 -15.87
C GLY A 41 -7.48 -14.20 -15.15
N VAL A 42 -6.97 -14.83 -14.07
CA VAL A 42 -7.72 -15.77 -13.23
C VAL A 42 -7.81 -15.19 -11.81
N PRO A 43 -9.02 -15.01 -11.26
CA PRO A 43 -9.17 -14.58 -9.86
C PRO A 43 -8.52 -15.57 -8.90
N ARG A 44 -7.96 -15.07 -7.80
CA ARG A 44 -7.47 -15.91 -6.70
C ARG A 44 -8.65 -16.55 -5.96
N GLU A 45 -8.46 -17.77 -5.52
CA GLU A 45 -9.42 -18.52 -4.71
C GLU A 45 -9.13 -18.25 -3.23
N ILE A 46 -10.15 -17.84 -2.48
CA ILE A 46 -10.06 -17.55 -1.06
C ILE A 46 -10.66 -18.72 -0.29
N HIS A 47 -9.88 -19.32 0.59
CA HIS A 47 -10.31 -20.43 1.43
C HIS A 47 -10.64 -19.96 2.85
N THR A 48 -11.40 -20.76 3.59
CA THR A 48 -11.69 -20.50 5.01
C THR A 48 -10.58 -21.01 5.93
N GLN A 49 -9.70 -21.84 5.42
CA GLN A 49 -8.53 -22.41 6.12
C GLN A 49 -7.48 -22.84 5.10
N VAL A 50 -6.28 -23.11 5.57
CA VAL A 50 -5.23 -23.71 4.74
C VAL A 50 -5.65 -25.14 4.35
N MET A 51 -5.74 -25.39 3.05
CA MET A 51 -6.14 -26.67 2.47
C MET A 51 -4.92 -27.41 1.96
N GLU A 52 -4.77 -28.68 2.34
CA GLU A 52 -3.67 -29.53 1.88
C GLU A 52 -3.64 -29.64 0.34
N GLY A 53 -2.45 -29.67 -0.24
CA GLY A 53 -2.23 -29.76 -1.68
C GLY A 53 -2.45 -28.46 -2.47
N ASN A 54 -2.78 -27.35 -1.81
CA ASN A 54 -2.84 -26.03 -2.45
C ASN A 54 -1.58 -25.21 -2.19
N TYR A 55 -1.20 -24.37 -3.16
CA TYR A 55 -0.09 -23.45 -3.04
C TYR A 55 -0.60 -22.07 -2.61
N TYR A 56 -0.09 -21.59 -1.48
CA TYR A 56 -0.35 -20.27 -0.93
C TYR A 56 0.94 -19.43 -1.00
N PRO A 57 1.04 -18.48 -1.93
CA PRO A 57 2.29 -17.77 -2.18
C PRO A 57 2.86 -17.03 -0.97
N SER A 58 2.00 -16.51 -0.08
CA SER A 58 2.40 -15.78 1.14
C SER A 58 3.14 -16.63 2.16
N HIS A 59 2.97 -17.97 2.15
CA HIS A 59 3.55 -18.86 3.15
C HIS A 59 5.08 -18.79 3.18
N GLU A 60 5.70 -18.76 2.02
CA GLU A 60 7.14 -18.59 1.87
C GLU A 60 7.48 -17.18 1.36
N ALA A 61 6.61 -16.60 0.51
CA ALA A 61 6.88 -15.35 -0.20
C ALA A 61 8.27 -15.38 -0.83
N VAL A 62 9.20 -14.50 -0.41
CA VAL A 62 10.61 -14.58 -0.79
C VAL A 62 11.52 -14.76 0.44
N ASP A 63 10.91 -15.15 1.56
CA ASP A 63 11.59 -15.51 2.80
C ASP A 63 12.48 -14.41 3.40
N PHE A 64 12.00 -13.19 3.39
CA PHE A 64 12.67 -12.08 4.06
C PHE A 64 12.92 -12.36 5.56
N TYR A 65 12.04 -13.12 6.19
CA TYR A 65 12.16 -13.48 7.60
C TYR A 65 13.55 -14.03 7.93
N HIS A 66 14.10 -14.90 7.06
CA HIS A 66 15.43 -15.46 7.23
C HIS A 66 16.54 -14.68 6.50
N HIS A 67 16.18 -13.95 5.43
CA HIS A 67 17.12 -13.23 4.56
C HIS A 67 17.24 -11.72 4.83
N TYR A 68 16.56 -11.17 5.86
CA TYR A 68 16.47 -9.71 6.06
C TYR A 68 17.83 -8.99 6.10
N LYS A 69 18.88 -9.62 6.64
CA LYS A 69 20.22 -9.01 6.70
C LYS A 69 20.84 -8.88 5.31
N GLU A 70 20.70 -9.91 4.49
CA GLU A 70 21.20 -9.91 3.11
C GLU A 70 20.45 -8.87 2.28
N ASP A 71 19.12 -8.87 2.35
CA ASP A 71 18.28 -7.97 1.60
C ASP A 71 18.52 -6.51 2.00
N ILE A 72 18.61 -6.19 3.29
CA ILE A 72 18.90 -4.84 3.79
C ILE A 72 20.31 -4.37 3.36
N ALA A 73 21.29 -5.26 3.35
CA ALA A 73 22.63 -4.92 2.85
C ALA A 73 22.60 -4.56 1.35
N LEU A 74 21.81 -5.27 0.55
CA LEU A 74 21.58 -4.92 -0.86
C LEU A 74 20.84 -3.58 -1.03
N PHE A 75 19.87 -3.27 -0.17
CA PHE A 75 19.21 -1.96 -0.17
C PHE A 75 20.17 -0.82 0.19
N ALA A 76 21.06 -1.05 1.15
CA ALA A 76 22.11 -0.10 1.49
C ALA A 76 23.08 0.13 0.33
N GLU A 77 23.45 -0.93 -0.40
CA GLU A 77 24.28 -0.83 -1.61
C GLU A 77 23.58 -0.05 -2.73
N MET A 78 22.25 -0.14 -2.85
CA MET A 78 21.44 0.71 -3.75
C MET A 78 21.32 2.18 -3.27
N GLY A 79 21.88 2.54 -2.12
CA GLY A 79 21.87 3.89 -1.58
C GLY A 79 20.57 4.33 -0.92
N PHE A 80 19.72 3.40 -0.51
CA PHE A 80 18.44 3.72 0.14
C PHE A 80 18.65 4.58 1.39
N LYS A 81 17.76 5.57 1.57
CA LYS A 81 17.64 6.43 2.75
C LYS A 81 16.43 6.03 3.60
N CYS A 82 15.46 5.33 3.01
CA CYS A 82 14.35 4.74 3.75
C CYS A 82 13.96 3.38 3.15
N PHE A 83 13.29 2.58 3.96
CA PHE A 83 12.66 1.35 3.51
C PHE A 83 11.26 1.26 4.09
N ARG A 84 10.26 1.22 3.19
CA ARG A 84 8.88 1.02 3.58
C ARG A 84 8.56 -0.47 3.65
N MET A 85 8.00 -0.88 4.78
CA MET A 85 7.55 -2.26 5.02
C MET A 85 6.27 -2.26 5.84
N SER A 86 5.58 -3.38 5.91
CA SER A 86 4.48 -3.56 6.86
C SER A 86 4.90 -4.45 8.03
N ILE A 87 4.22 -4.29 9.17
CA ILE A 87 4.25 -5.24 10.28
C ILE A 87 3.06 -6.18 10.09
N ASN A 88 3.31 -7.49 10.08
CA ASN A 88 2.27 -8.50 9.98
C ASN A 88 1.47 -8.56 11.28
N TRP A 89 0.21 -8.11 11.29
CA TRP A 89 -0.62 -8.07 12.51
C TRP A 89 -0.69 -9.44 13.21
N PRO A 90 -0.99 -10.58 12.53
CA PRO A 90 -0.99 -11.88 13.19
C PRO A 90 0.37 -12.36 13.72
N ARG A 91 1.48 -11.72 13.35
CA ARG A 91 2.77 -12.02 13.99
C ARG A 91 2.88 -11.39 15.37
N ILE A 92 2.17 -10.29 15.61
CA ILE A 92 2.16 -9.58 16.89
C ILE A 92 0.99 -10.04 17.76
N PHE A 93 -0.20 -10.20 17.18
CA PHE A 93 -1.40 -10.74 17.83
C PHE A 93 -1.96 -11.85 16.94
N PRO A 94 -1.63 -13.12 17.21
CA PRO A 94 -1.96 -14.26 16.34
C PRO A 94 -3.43 -14.40 15.98
N GLN A 95 -4.35 -14.10 16.90
CA GLN A 95 -5.80 -14.07 16.68
C GLN A 95 -6.32 -12.64 16.46
N GLY A 96 -5.59 -11.62 16.94
CA GLY A 96 -5.93 -10.21 16.82
C GLY A 96 -6.66 -9.63 18.02
N ASP A 97 -7.31 -10.44 18.86
CA ASP A 97 -8.09 -10.02 20.03
C ASP A 97 -7.39 -10.28 21.39
N GLU A 98 -6.21 -10.89 21.37
CA GLU A 98 -5.45 -11.17 22.60
C GLU A 98 -5.10 -9.89 23.37
N LEU A 99 -4.96 -10.04 24.69
CA LEU A 99 -4.53 -8.96 25.58
C LEU A 99 -3.00 -8.79 25.62
N GLN A 100 -2.25 -9.84 25.30
CA GLN A 100 -0.79 -9.86 25.33
C GLN A 100 -0.24 -10.12 23.95
N PRO A 101 0.77 -9.36 23.50
CA PRO A 101 1.39 -9.58 22.21
C PRO A 101 2.31 -10.80 22.22
N ASN A 102 2.58 -11.32 21.03
CA ASN A 102 3.61 -12.31 20.78
C ASN A 102 4.99 -11.66 20.80
N GLU A 103 5.78 -11.90 21.85
CA GLU A 103 7.10 -11.30 22.04
C GLU A 103 8.10 -11.73 20.95
N ALA A 104 8.01 -12.95 20.43
CA ALA A 104 8.88 -13.42 19.35
C ALA A 104 8.66 -12.62 18.06
N GLY A 105 7.41 -12.28 17.77
CA GLY A 105 7.06 -11.42 16.63
C GLY A 105 7.58 -10.00 16.81
N LEU A 106 7.42 -9.42 18.00
CA LEU A 106 7.98 -8.09 18.31
C LEU A 106 9.51 -8.08 18.17
N ALA A 107 10.19 -9.10 18.71
CA ALA A 107 11.64 -9.21 18.64
C ALA A 107 12.17 -9.40 17.21
N PHE A 108 11.39 -9.99 16.30
CA PHE A 108 11.77 -10.06 14.89
C PHE A 108 11.88 -8.66 14.28
N TYR A 109 10.87 -7.82 14.44
CA TYR A 109 10.91 -6.44 13.90
C TYR A 109 11.93 -5.55 14.61
N ASP A 110 12.23 -5.77 15.90
CA ASP A 110 13.37 -5.11 16.55
C ASP A 110 14.65 -5.35 15.77
N ARG A 111 14.93 -6.63 15.44
CA ARG A 111 16.14 -7.01 14.68
C ARG A 111 16.16 -6.39 13.27
N VAL A 112 15.02 -6.32 12.61
CA VAL A 112 14.90 -5.69 11.28
C VAL A 112 15.18 -4.19 11.35
N PHE A 113 14.57 -3.47 12.31
CA PHE A 113 14.78 -2.03 12.46
C PHE A 113 16.21 -1.70 12.89
N ASP A 114 16.80 -2.50 13.80
CA ASP A 114 18.21 -2.33 14.20
C ASP A 114 19.16 -2.54 13.02
N GLU A 115 18.88 -3.50 12.13
CA GLU A 115 19.66 -3.70 10.92
C GLU A 115 19.50 -2.55 9.90
N LEU A 116 18.30 -2.00 9.72
CA LEU A 116 18.07 -0.82 8.88
C LEU A 116 18.85 0.39 9.41
N HIS A 117 18.77 0.66 10.71
CA HIS A 117 19.51 1.76 11.35
C HIS A 117 21.04 1.58 11.25
N ARG A 118 21.53 0.36 11.30
CA ARG A 118 22.97 0.07 11.10
C ARG A 118 23.49 0.60 9.76
N TYR A 119 22.63 0.64 8.74
CA TYR A 119 22.96 1.19 7.42
C TYR A 119 22.47 2.63 7.21
N GLY A 120 21.89 3.26 8.23
CA GLY A 120 21.33 4.62 8.12
C GLY A 120 20.10 4.68 7.23
N ILE A 121 19.32 3.61 7.16
CA ILE A 121 18.05 3.51 6.42
C ILE A 121 16.90 3.74 7.41
N GLU A 122 16.08 4.76 7.16
CA GLU A 122 14.90 5.10 7.96
C GLU A 122 13.78 4.09 7.72
N PRO A 123 13.24 3.41 8.74
CA PRO A 123 12.05 2.58 8.58
C PRO A 123 10.80 3.44 8.35
N VAL A 124 9.99 3.07 7.35
CA VAL A 124 8.67 3.63 7.08
C VAL A 124 7.66 2.50 7.19
N VAL A 125 6.75 2.54 8.15
CA VAL A 125 5.95 1.37 8.52
C VAL A 125 4.48 1.54 8.20
N THR A 126 3.92 0.59 7.45
CA THR A 126 2.48 0.40 7.30
C THR A 126 2.00 -0.58 8.36
N ILE A 127 1.07 -0.16 9.22
CA ILE A 127 0.58 -0.95 10.35
C ILE A 127 -0.31 -2.11 9.86
N SER A 128 -1.19 -1.85 8.88
CA SER A 128 -2.03 -2.87 8.26
C SER A 128 -1.92 -2.83 6.74
N HIS A 129 -1.34 -3.88 6.15
CA HIS A 129 -1.15 -4.02 4.70
C HIS A 129 -1.68 -5.37 4.23
N TYR A 130 -3.04 -5.50 4.20
CA TYR A 130 -3.75 -6.70 3.73
C TYR A 130 -3.55 -7.96 4.60
N GLU A 131 -3.35 -7.76 5.91
CA GLU A 131 -2.98 -8.83 6.83
C GLU A 131 -3.89 -8.88 8.06
N THR A 132 -5.18 -8.61 7.87
CA THR A 132 -6.16 -8.80 8.95
C THR A 132 -6.09 -10.25 9.48
N PRO A 133 -5.98 -10.46 10.80
CA PRO A 133 -6.00 -11.80 11.37
C PRO A 133 -7.22 -12.59 10.92
N LEU A 134 -7.02 -13.81 10.39
CA LEU A 134 -8.10 -14.65 9.87
C LEU A 134 -9.13 -14.96 10.96
N TYR A 135 -8.70 -15.10 12.20
CA TYR A 135 -9.57 -15.30 13.35
C TYR A 135 -10.60 -14.15 13.51
N LEU A 136 -10.18 -12.89 13.32
CA LEU A 136 -11.09 -11.73 13.40
C LEU A 136 -12.13 -11.75 12.27
N VAL A 137 -11.75 -12.24 11.09
CA VAL A 137 -12.69 -12.41 9.98
C VAL A 137 -13.76 -13.44 10.33
N GLN A 138 -13.34 -14.60 10.86
CA GLN A 138 -14.21 -15.73 11.12
C GLN A 138 -15.12 -15.54 12.34
N HIS A 139 -14.65 -14.87 13.40
CA HIS A 139 -15.36 -14.78 14.66
C HIS A 139 -16.06 -13.43 14.88
N TYR A 140 -15.59 -12.37 14.22
CA TYR A 140 -16.13 -11.01 14.37
C TYR A 140 -16.74 -10.45 13.08
N GLY A 141 -16.60 -11.14 11.93
CA GLY A 141 -17.04 -10.61 10.64
C GLY A 141 -16.15 -9.47 10.13
N SER A 142 -14.90 -9.42 10.61
CA SER A 142 -13.91 -8.41 10.27
C SER A 142 -14.39 -6.98 10.57
N TRP A 143 -14.01 -6.01 9.76
CA TRP A 143 -14.28 -4.57 9.96
C TRP A 143 -15.77 -4.18 9.94
N ARG A 144 -16.71 -5.13 9.74
CA ARG A 144 -18.13 -4.91 10.04
C ARG A 144 -18.36 -4.66 11.54
N ASN A 145 -17.51 -5.23 12.39
CA ASN A 145 -17.63 -5.18 13.82
C ASN A 145 -16.77 -4.07 14.43
N ARG A 146 -17.41 -3.19 15.20
CA ARG A 146 -16.70 -2.07 15.87
C ARG A 146 -15.65 -2.52 16.89
N ALA A 147 -15.71 -3.76 17.41
CA ALA A 147 -14.69 -4.30 18.31
C ALA A 147 -13.28 -4.27 17.68
N LEU A 148 -13.18 -4.35 16.35
CA LEU A 148 -11.90 -4.26 15.66
C LEU A 148 -11.22 -2.91 15.86
N ILE A 149 -11.95 -1.83 16.14
CA ILE A 149 -11.39 -0.51 16.46
C ILE A 149 -10.48 -0.62 17.70
N ASP A 150 -10.94 -1.33 18.73
CA ASP A 150 -10.19 -1.49 19.97
C ASP A 150 -9.04 -2.51 19.83
N PHE A 151 -9.25 -3.57 19.06
CA PHE A 151 -8.19 -4.55 18.76
C PHE A 151 -7.06 -3.91 17.97
N PHE A 152 -7.40 -3.14 16.94
CA PHE A 152 -6.41 -2.39 16.15
C PHE A 152 -5.71 -1.32 16.98
N ALA A 153 -6.44 -0.59 17.83
CA ALA A 153 -5.85 0.40 18.72
C ALA A 153 -4.83 -0.21 19.68
N ARG A 154 -5.11 -1.39 20.24
CA ARG A 154 -4.16 -2.15 21.08
C ARG A 154 -2.93 -2.57 20.30
N TYR A 155 -3.11 -3.08 19.09
CA TYR A 155 -2.01 -3.42 18.19
C TYR A 155 -1.16 -2.18 17.90
N CYS A 156 -1.76 -1.05 17.52
CA CYS A 156 -1.08 0.21 17.27
C CYS A 156 -0.30 0.69 18.51
N GLU A 157 -0.91 0.70 19.67
CA GLU A 157 -0.24 1.12 20.92
C GLU A 157 0.98 0.25 21.22
N THR A 158 0.84 -1.07 21.01
CA THR A 158 1.92 -2.03 21.23
C THR A 158 3.12 -1.73 20.32
N VAL A 159 2.91 -1.54 19.03
CA VAL A 159 4.00 -1.30 18.08
C VAL A 159 4.58 0.11 18.23
N PHE A 160 3.77 1.13 18.51
CA PHE A 160 4.28 2.49 18.78
C PHE A 160 5.17 2.52 20.02
N ARG A 161 4.76 1.86 21.12
CA ARG A 161 5.55 1.79 22.34
C ARG A 161 6.83 0.99 22.14
N ARG A 162 6.75 -0.18 21.49
CA ARG A 162 7.89 -1.07 21.28
C ARG A 162 8.96 -0.42 20.42
N TYR A 163 8.55 0.27 19.35
CA TYR A 163 9.47 0.82 18.37
C TYR A 163 9.68 2.32 18.48
N LYS A 164 9.32 2.90 19.64
CA LYS A 164 9.61 4.31 19.95
C LYS A 164 11.09 4.61 19.75
N GLY A 165 11.40 5.67 18.98
CA GLY A 165 12.77 6.05 18.63
C GLY A 165 13.42 5.18 17.54
N LYS A 166 12.79 4.08 17.11
CA LYS A 166 13.23 3.26 15.97
C LYS A 166 12.46 3.56 14.69
N VAL A 167 11.18 3.88 14.78
CA VAL A 167 10.32 4.20 13.65
C VAL A 167 9.65 5.55 13.88
N ARG A 168 9.75 6.43 12.90
CA ARG A 168 9.16 7.76 12.95
C ARG A 168 7.95 7.90 12.01
N TYR A 169 8.00 7.25 10.83
CA TYR A 169 6.98 7.39 9.79
C TYR A 169 6.07 6.16 9.77
N TRP A 170 4.77 6.40 9.96
CA TRP A 170 3.76 5.37 10.06
C TRP A 170 2.60 5.64 9.10
N MET A 171 1.97 4.60 8.61
CA MET A 171 0.69 4.63 7.90
C MET A 171 -0.25 3.63 8.54
N THR A 172 -1.51 3.99 8.73
CA THR A 172 -2.47 3.12 9.43
C THR A 172 -2.90 1.93 8.58
N PHE A 173 -3.40 2.19 7.36
CA PHE A 173 -3.87 1.18 6.41
C PHE A 173 -3.28 1.43 5.04
N ASN A 174 -2.92 0.36 4.33
CA ASN A 174 -2.52 0.43 2.94
C ASN A 174 -3.75 0.58 2.03
N GLU A 175 -3.68 1.51 1.07
CA GLU A 175 -4.70 1.72 0.02
C GLU A 175 -6.14 1.60 0.55
N ILE A 176 -6.43 2.30 1.66
CA ILE A 176 -7.71 2.20 2.37
C ILE A 176 -8.92 2.47 1.44
N ASN A 177 -8.75 3.30 0.41
CA ASN A 177 -9.79 3.65 -0.56
C ASN A 177 -10.18 2.48 -1.47
N GLU A 178 -9.35 1.45 -1.61
CA GLU A 178 -9.72 0.24 -2.34
C GLU A 178 -10.87 -0.53 -1.67
N THR A 179 -11.17 -0.25 -0.41
CA THR A 179 -12.39 -0.73 0.25
C THR A 179 -13.67 -0.36 -0.52
N MET A 180 -13.72 0.83 -1.13
CA MET A 180 -14.83 1.22 -2.00
C MET A 180 -14.65 0.83 -3.46
N ASN A 181 -13.42 0.85 -3.95
CA ASN A 181 -13.13 0.67 -5.37
C ASN A 181 -13.20 -0.79 -5.81
N GLN A 182 -12.85 -1.74 -4.94
CA GLN A 182 -12.91 -3.18 -5.25
C GLN A 182 -14.36 -3.71 -5.26
N SER A 183 -14.60 -4.75 -6.06
CA SER A 183 -15.88 -5.48 -6.03
C SER A 183 -16.15 -6.03 -4.63
N GLU A 184 -15.15 -6.69 -4.04
CA GLU A 184 -15.15 -7.18 -2.66
C GLU A 184 -13.92 -6.66 -1.93
N PRO A 185 -14.08 -6.00 -0.75
CA PRO A 185 -12.96 -5.42 -0.02
C PRO A 185 -12.21 -6.45 0.85
N TYR A 186 -11.82 -7.58 0.25
CA TYR A 186 -11.18 -8.66 0.99
C TYR A 186 -9.76 -8.27 1.44
N HIS A 187 -8.92 -7.82 0.54
CA HIS A 187 -7.54 -7.45 0.88
C HIS A 187 -7.48 -6.33 1.92
N GLN A 188 -8.27 -5.27 1.73
CA GLN A 188 -8.25 -4.09 2.61
C GLN A 188 -8.87 -4.37 3.97
N ALA A 189 -9.93 -5.18 4.00
CA ALA A 189 -10.80 -5.28 5.15
C ALA A 189 -11.18 -6.71 5.57
N GLY A 190 -10.69 -7.75 4.89
CA GLY A 190 -11.07 -9.13 5.17
C GLY A 190 -12.57 -9.38 5.01
N VAL A 191 -13.22 -8.71 4.05
CA VAL A 191 -14.68 -8.77 3.88
C VAL A 191 -15.03 -9.39 2.53
N LEU A 192 -15.76 -10.49 2.58
CA LEU A 192 -16.52 -11.07 1.47
C LEU A 192 -18.00 -10.86 1.73
N PHE A 193 -18.78 -10.54 0.70
CA PHE A 193 -20.21 -10.31 0.86
C PHE A 193 -20.97 -11.63 1.02
N ALA A 194 -21.93 -11.63 1.95
CA ALA A 194 -22.90 -12.72 2.06
C ALA A 194 -24.03 -12.54 1.03
N GLU A 195 -24.73 -13.61 0.74
CA GLU A 195 -25.90 -13.58 -0.14
C GLU A 195 -26.96 -12.61 0.42
N GLY A 196 -27.41 -11.67 -0.42
CA GLY A 196 -28.43 -10.68 -0.05
C GLY A 196 -27.91 -9.46 0.74
N GLU A 197 -26.60 -9.34 0.98
CA GLU A 197 -26.07 -8.12 1.60
C GLU A 197 -26.10 -6.92 0.65
N GLU A 198 -26.43 -5.76 1.18
CA GLU A 198 -26.33 -4.48 0.47
C GLU A 198 -24.86 -4.02 0.44
N HIS A 199 -24.13 -4.34 -0.64
CA HIS A 199 -22.67 -4.17 -0.75
C HIS A 199 -22.22 -2.75 -0.42
N ASN A 200 -22.94 -1.73 -0.89
CA ASN A 200 -22.57 -0.33 -0.64
C ASN A 200 -22.72 0.05 0.84
N ALA A 201 -23.74 -0.48 1.52
CA ALA A 201 -23.94 -0.25 2.94
C ALA A 201 -22.80 -0.91 3.77
N VAL A 202 -22.41 -2.13 3.41
CA VAL A 202 -21.28 -2.82 4.04
C VAL A 202 -19.97 -2.05 3.81
N LYS A 203 -19.68 -1.61 2.59
CA LYS A 203 -18.48 -0.80 2.29
C LYS A 203 -18.44 0.49 3.08
N ALA A 204 -19.57 1.18 3.21
CA ALA A 204 -19.65 2.42 3.99
C ALA A 204 -19.43 2.18 5.49
N LEU A 205 -20.02 1.14 6.07
CA LEU A 205 -19.84 0.73 7.46
C LEU A 205 -18.38 0.35 7.75
N VAL A 206 -17.81 -0.50 6.91
CA VAL A 206 -16.42 -0.97 7.03
C VAL A 206 -15.44 0.21 6.96
N SER A 207 -15.62 1.09 5.98
CA SER A 207 -14.81 2.30 5.84
C SER A 207 -14.90 3.20 7.07
N HIS A 208 -16.10 3.36 7.62
CA HIS A 208 -16.31 4.16 8.83
C HIS A 208 -15.56 3.59 10.05
N ASN A 209 -15.65 2.29 10.28
CA ASN A 209 -14.93 1.64 11.37
C ASN A 209 -13.40 1.75 11.18
N MET A 210 -12.90 1.64 9.95
CA MET A 210 -11.48 1.84 9.65
C MET A 210 -11.05 3.30 9.84
N PHE A 211 -11.88 4.29 9.54
CA PHE A 211 -11.59 5.70 9.85
C PHE A 211 -11.47 5.95 11.35
N LEU A 212 -12.38 5.41 12.14
CA LEU A 212 -12.33 5.52 13.61
C LEU A 212 -11.09 4.84 14.18
N ALA A 213 -10.75 3.66 13.66
CA ALA A 213 -9.54 2.94 14.05
C ALA A 213 -8.27 3.74 13.70
N SER A 214 -8.22 4.33 12.50
CA SER A 214 -7.12 5.20 12.09
C SER A 214 -7.01 6.44 12.96
N ALA A 215 -8.10 7.14 13.20
CA ALA A 215 -8.12 8.33 14.06
C ALA A 215 -7.65 8.02 15.49
N LYS A 216 -8.08 6.88 16.05
CA LYS A 216 -7.63 6.41 17.36
C LYS A 216 -6.13 6.07 17.35
N ALA A 217 -5.64 5.43 16.30
CA ALA A 217 -4.22 5.13 16.12
C ALA A 217 -3.36 6.41 16.07
N VAL A 218 -3.80 7.46 15.35
CA VAL A 218 -3.11 8.75 15.29
C VAL A 218 -2.98 9.36 16.69
N GLN A 219 -4.06 9.42 17.45
CA GLN A 219 -4.02 9.97 18.81
C GLN A 219 -3.08 9.17 19.73
N ILE A 220 -3.15 7.84 19.68
CA ILE A 220 -2.26 6.96 20.46
C ILE A 220 -0.80 7.17 20.06
N GLY A 221 -0.53 7.21 18.75
CA GLY A 221 0.83 7.37 18.25
C GLY A 221 1.47 8.68 18.68
N HIS A 222 0.74 9.80 18.61
CA HIS A 222 1.21 11.10 19.09
C HIS A 222 1.35 11.15 20.62
N ALA A 223 0.47 10.47 21.36
CA ALA A 223 0.58 10.37 22.82
C ALA A 223 1.79 9.53 23.27
N VAL A 224 2.14 8.49 22.53
CA VAL A 224 3.35 7.66 22.79
C VAL A 224 4.61 8.42 22.44
N ASP A 225 4.64 9.08 21.29
CA ASP A 225 5.78 9.87 20.83
C ASP A 225 5.29 11.04 19.93
N PRO A 226 5.44 12.30 20.37
CA PRO A 226 5.07 13.47 19.56
C PRO A 226 5.87 13.63 18.25
N GLU A 227 7.02 12.95 18.12
CA GLU A 227 7.82 12.96 16.90
C GLU A 227 7.28 12.00 15.82
N ASN A 228 6.37 11.10 16.16
CA ASN A 228 5.71 10.23 15.18
C ASN A 228 5.00 11.07 14.11
N LYS A 229 5.16 10.64 12.86
CA LYS A 229 4.44 11.14 11.70
C LYS A 229 3.54 10.03 11.18
N ILE A 230 2.23 10.24 11.23
CA ILE A 230 1.24 9.21 10.89
C ILE A 230 0.42 9.69 9.70
N GLY A 231 0.51 8.96 8.58
CA GLY A 231 -0.16 9.28 7.33
C GLY A 231 -1.36 8.38 7.04
N CYS A 232 -2.27 8.87 6.20
CA CYS A 232 -3.15 8.00 5.43
C CYS A 232 -2.39 7.46 4.21
N MET A 233 -2.84 6.32 3.68
CA MET A 233 -2.28 5.79 2.44
C MET A 233 -3.41 5.35 1.51
N ILE A 234 -3.42 5.90 0.30
CA ILE A 234 -4.43 5.64 -0.74
C ILE A 234 -3.77 5.21 -2.05
N GLN A 235 -4.47 4.44 -2.86
CA GLN A 235 -4.17 4.33 -4.28
C GLN A 235 -4.71 5.58 -4.98
N TYR A 236 -3.89 6.21 -5.84
CA TYR A 236 -4.31 7.42 -6.52
C TYR A 236 -4.00 7.34 -8.02
N PRO A 237 -4.84 6.66 -8.81
CA PRO A 237 -4.74 6.70 -10.26
C PRO A 237 -5.31 8.04 -10.76
N THR A 238 -4.47 8.88 -11.34
CA THR A 238 -4.94 10.09 -12.04
C THR A 238 -5.96 9.69 -13.10
N THR A 239 -7.11 10.34 -13.10
CA THR A 239 -8.18 10.04 -14.06
C THR A 239 -8.42 11.22 -14.98
N TYR A 240 -8.35 10.99 -16.29
CA TYR A 240 -8.64 12.01 -17.31
C TYR A 240 -10.08 11.89 -17.82
N PRO A 241 -10.74 13.00 -18.19
CA PRO A 241 -11.95 12.92 -18.98
C PRO A 241 -11.62 12.37 -20.38
N ARG A 242 -12.48 11.53 -20.94
CA ARG A 242 -12.29 10.96 -22.29
C ARG A 242 -12.20 12.03 -23.37
N THR A 243 -13.00 13.07 -23.21
CA THR A 243 -13.02 14.25 -24.06
C THR A 243 -13.28 15.52 -23.22
N CYS A 244 -13.20 16.68 -23.85
CA CYS A 244 -13.61 17.94 -23.22
C CYS A 244 -15.14 18.14 -23.11
N ALA A 245 -15.95 17.14 -23.47
CA ALA A 245 -17.40 17.20 -23.27
C ALA A 245 -17.74 17.35 -21.78
N PRO A 246 -18.64 18.27 -21.38
CA PRO A 246 -18.95 18.49 -19.97
C PRO A 246 -19.37 17.22 -19.19
N LYS A 247 -20.05 16.29 -19.86
CA LYS A 247 -20.43 15.00 -19.24
C LYS A 247 -19.22 14.11 -18.94
N ASP A 248 -18.19 14.10 -19.80
CA ASP A 248 -16.96 13.34 -19.55
C ASP A 248 -16.14 13.97 -18.40
N VAL A 249 -16.10 15.30 -18.31
CA VAL A 249 -15.48 16.02 -17.20
C VAL A 249 -16.20 15.72 -15.88
N LEU A 250 -17.52 15.62 -15.89
CA LEU A 250 -18.29 15.18 -14.71
C LEU A 250 -18.02 13.72 -14.37
N ALA A 251 -17.90 12.83 -15.37
CA ALA A 251 -17.55 11.43 -15.14
C ALA A 251 -16.19 11.28 -14.48
N GLN A 252 -15.17 12.04 -14.93
CA GLN A 252 -13.86 12.10 -14.28
C GLN A 252 -13.97 12.53 -12.81
N ARG A 253 -14.74 13.59 -12.53
CA ARG A 253 -14.98 14.05 -11.16
C ARG A 253 -15.65 12.95 -10.30
N PHE A 254 -16.62 12.23 -10.84
CA PHE A 254 -17.29 11.15 -10.12
C PHE A 254 -16.36 9.98 -9.83
N GLN A 255 -15.46 9.64 -10.78
CA GLN A 255 -14.45 8.62 -10.57
C GLN A 255 -13.46 8.96 -9.45
N MET A 256 -13.13 10.23 -9.29
CA MET A 256 -12.21 10.68 -8.24
C MET A 256 -12.87 10.80 -6.86
N MET A 257 -14.19 10.86 -6.76
CA MET A 257 -14.90 11.04 -5.49
C MET A 257 -14.57 9.97 -4.43
N PRO A 258 -14.48 8.67 -4.74
CA PRO A 258 -14.09 7.66 -3.75
C PRO A 258 -12.72 7.95 -3.12
N ASN A 259 -11.73 8.39 -3.91
CA ASN A 259 -10.41 8.71 -3.38
C ASN A 259 -10.49 9.89 -2.40
N TYR A 260 -11.18 10.95 -2.77
CA TYR A 260 -11.37 12.11 -1.90
C TYR A 260 -12.26 11.82 -0.68
N TYR A 261 -13.17 10.85 -0.76
CA TYR A 261 -13.96 10.41 0.39
C TYR A 261 -13.06 9.97 1.55
N TYR A 262 -12.02 9.18 1.26
CA TYR A 262 -11.08 8.70 2.28
C TYR A 262 -10.16 9.80 2.77
N THR A 263 -9.54 10.54 1.86
CA THR A 263 -8.62 11.61 2.26
C THR A 263 -9.34 12.77 2.95
N ASP A 264 -10.57 13.14 2.56
CA ASP A 264 -11.35 14.17 3.25
C ASP A 264 -11.58 13.79 4.72
N VAL A 265 -12.03 12.57 5.00
CA VAL A 265 -12.29 12.15 6.38
C VAL A 265 -10.98 12.09 7.18
N MET A 266 -9.93 11.51 6.62
CA MET A 266 -8.68 11.30 7.36
C MET A 266 -7.85 12.58 7.55
N CYS A 267 -7.90 13.50 6.58
CA CYS A 267 -7.15 14.77 6.65
C CYS A 267 -7.94 15.90 7.32
N ARG A 268 -9.27 15.89 7.22
CA ARG A 268 -10.13 16.98 7.75
C ARG A 268 -10.86 16.61 9.02
N GLY A 269 -10.86 15.32 9.40
CA GLY A 269 -11.50 14.82 10.62
C GLY A 269 -13.04 14.83 10.61
N HIS A 270 -13.65 14.91 9.43
CA HIS A 270 -15.12 14.88 9.31
C HIS A 270 -15.57 14.51 7.90
N TYR A 271 -16.83 14.08 7.79
CA TYR A 271 -17.49 13.85 6.50
C TYR A 271 -17.84 15.18 5.84
N THR A 272 -17.17 15.48 4.72
CA THR A 272 -17.43 16.69 3.93
C THR A 272 -18.70 16.55 3.08
N SER A 273 -19.09 17.64 2.40
CA SER A 273 -20.20 17.60 1.42
C SER A 273 -19.93 16.62 0.28
N LEU A 274 -18.65 16.44 -0.12
CA LEU A 274 -18.25 15.43 -1.10
C LEU A 274 -18.51 14.03 -0.56
N CYS A 275 -18.14 13.76 0.69
CA CYS A 275 -18.39 12.45 1.32
C CYS A 275 -19.89 12.13 1.37
N THR A 276 -20.72 13.11 1.76
CA THR A 276 -22.17 12.96 1.78
C THR A 276 -22.74 12.72 0.35
N ALA A 277 -22.20 13.41 -0.65
CA ALA A 277 -22.60 13.20 -2.04
C ALA A 277 -22.20 11.80 -2.54
N GLN A 278 -21.01 11.31 -2.18
CA GLN A 278 -20.55 9.96 -2.54
C GLN A 278 -21.46 8.89 -1.93
N LEU A 279 -21.76 8.98 -0.63
CA LEU A 279 -22.69 8.04 0.03
C LEU A 279 -24.07 8.04 -0.61
N ARG A 280 -24.60 9.22 -0.98
CA ARG A 280 -25.87 9.35 -1.67
C ARG A 280 -25.85 8.69 -3.06
N ARG A 281 -24.75 8.83 -3.82
CA ARG A 281 -24.57 8.13 -5.10
C ARG A 281 -24.54 6.62 -4.95
N MET A 282 -23.99 6.14 -3.84
CA MET A 282 -24.00 4.71 -3.47
C MET A 282 -25.34 4.21 -2.95
N GLY A 283 -26.31 5.10 -2.72
CA GLY A 283 -27.62 4.75 -2.14
C GLY A 283 -27.55 4.37 -0.66
N THR A 284 -26.55 4.86 0.07
CA THR A 284 -26.32 4.49 1.48
C THR A 284 -26.00 5.69 2.36
N SER A 285 -25.82 5.45 3.65
CA SER A 285 -25.41 6.43 4.63
C SER A 285 -24.51 5.79 5.69
N VAL A 286 -23.88 6.62 6.50
CA VAL A 286 -23.12 6.19 7.69
C VAL A 286 -23.88 6.61 8.93
N GLU A 287 -24.11 5.70 9.86
CA GLU A 287 -24.68 5.97 11.16
C GLU A 287 -23.56 6.32 12.15
N MET A 288 -23.51 7.59 12.55
CA MET A 288 -22.54 8.08 13.54
C MET A 288 -23.02 7.74 14.95
N GLN A 289 -22.16 7.13 15.77
CA GLN A 289 -22.42 6.94 17.19
C GLN A 289 -21.89 8.12 18.01
N PRO A 290 -22.38 8.32 19.25
CA PRO A 290 -21.84 9.34 20.15
C PRO A 290 -20.31 9.16 20.33
N GLY A 291 -19.55 10.24 20.13
CA GLY A 291 -18.10 10.26 20.21
C GLY A 291 -17.35 10.01 18.89
N ASP A 292 -18.03 9.54 17.84
CA ASP A 292 -17.37 9.27 16.55
C ASP A 292 -16.85 10.55 15.90
N ALA A 293 -17.64 11.63 15.94
CA ALA A 293 -17.26 12.90 15.34
C ALA A 293 -16.06 13.53 16.05
N GLU A 294 -16.04 13.49 17.37
CA GLU A 294 -14.94 13.98 18.20
C GLU A 294 -13.66 13.17 17.98
N LEU A 295 -13.80 11.84 17.86
CA LEU A 295 -12.67 10.95 17.59
C LEU A 295 -12.05 11.25 16.22
N LEU A 296 -12.86 11.39 15.18
CA LEU A 296 -12.39 11.74 13.84
C LEU A 296 -11.68 13.11 13.83
N ALA A 297 -12.29 14.12 14.45
CA ALA A 297 -11.76 15.48 14.49
C ALA A 297 -10.41 15.58 15.20
N ALA A 298 -10.19 14.77 16.24
CA ALA A 298 -8.97 14.75 17.02
C ALA A 298 -7.87 13.83 16.46
N GLY A 299 -8.18 13.00 15.45
CA GLY A 299 -7.27 11.99 14.89
C GLY A 299 -6.94 12.20 13.42
N THR A 300 -6.73 13.45 12.99
CA THR A 300 -6.30 13.76 11.61
C THR A 300 -4.84 13.40 11.38
N VAL A 301 -4.52 13.01 10.13
CA VAL A 301 -3.18 12.56 9.75
C VAL A 301 -2.20 13.71 9.52
N ASP A 302 -0.88 13.43 9.63
CA ASP A 302 0.20 14.42 9.46
C ASP A 302 0.60 14.61 7.98
N TYR A 303 0.40 13.61 7.14
CA TYR A 303 0.78 13.62 5.72
C TYR A 303 -0.08 12.65 4.92
N ILE A 304 -0.04 12.81 3.60
CA ILE A 304 -0.71 11.90 2.66
C ILE A 304 0.34 11.05 1.98
N ALA A 305 0.25 9.73 2.17
CA ALA A 305 0.97 8.74 1.39
C ALA A 305 0.08 8.21 0.28
N PHE A 306 0.65 7.91 -0.87
CA PHE A 306 -0.11 7.30 -1.96
C PHE A 306 0.74 6.40 -2.85
N SER A 307 0.08 5.43 -3.47
CA SER A 307 0.60 4.63 -4.57
C SER A 307 0.18 5.23 -5.91
N TYR A 308 1.10 5.25 -6.86
CA TYR A 308 0.86 5.66 -8.23
C TYR A 308 1.46 4.66 -9.20
N TYR A 309 0.62 3.98 -9.97
CA TYR A 309 1.08 2.96 -10.93
C TYR A 309 0.66 3.27 -12.36
N PHE A 310 -0.48 3.92 -12.54
CA PHE A 310 -1.09 4.19 -13.84
C PHE A 310 -2.13 5.31 -13.73
N SER A 311 -2.54 5.81 -14.89
CA SER A 311 -3.71 6.68 -15.02
C SER A 311 -4.88 5.93 -15.69
N SER A 312 -6.06 6.51 -15.62
CA SER A 312 -7.28 6.01 -16.22
C SER A 312 -8.02 7.10 -17.00
N VAL A 313 -9.04 6.70 -17.74
CA VAL A 313 -9.90 7.61 -18.48
C VAL A 313 -11.35 7.35 -18.07
N ALA A 314 -12.11 8.41 -17.81
CA ALA A 314 -13.52 8.32 -17.48
C ALA A 314 -14.38 9.01 -18.55
N ARG A 315 -15.53 8.43 -18.87
CA ARG A 315 -16.54 8.99 -19.75
C ARG A 315 -17.95 8.72 -19.27
N ALA A 316 -18.88 9.57 -19.68
CA ALA A 316 -20.30 9.27 -19.55
C ALA A 316 -20.78 8.41 -20.74
N THR A 317 -21.75 7.56 -20.51
CA THR A 317 -22.46 6.80 -21.55
C THR A 317 -23.96 7.06 -21.45
N GLU A 318 -24.76 6.45 -22.33
CA GLU A 318 -26.22 6.55 -22.25
C GLU A 318 -26.78 5.87 -20.98
N ASP A 319 -26.10 4.82 -20.52
CA ASP A 319 -26.54 3.98 -19.39
C ASP A 319 -25.93 4.38 -18.05
N THR A 320 -24.81 5.13 -18.03
CA THR A 320 -24.11 5.49 -16.79
C THR A 320 -23.43 6.85 -16.86
N ASP A 321 -23.45 7.57 -15.75
CA ASP A 321 -22.74 8.84 -15.58
C ASP A 321 -21.21 8.69 -15.56
N CYS A 322 -20.71 7.48 -15.32
CA CYS A 322 -19.28 7.21 -15.23
C CYS A 322 -18.94 5.77 -15.66
N CYS A 323 -18.17 5.67 -16.72
CA CYS A 323 -17.52 4.44 -17.18
C CYS A 323 -16.01 4.68 -17.20
N VAL A 324 -15.26 3.78 -16.60
CA VAL A 324 -13.79 3.91 -16.47
C VAL A 324 -13.09 2.96 -17.42
N GLU A 325 -12.08 3.48 -18.12
CA GLU A 325 -11.27 2.74 -19.07
C GLU A 325 -9.79 2.97 -18.73
N ARG A 326 -8.95 1.94 -18.93
CA ARG A 326 -7.48 2.10 -18.91
C ARG A 326 -6.90 2.47 -20.28
N SER A 327 -7.74 2.78 -21.25
CA SER A 327 -7.37 3.05 -22.63
C SER A 327 -7.16 4.53 -22.91
N ASN A 328 -6.01 5.07 -22.51
CA ASN A 328 -5.57 6.38 -22.98
C ASN A 328 -4.80 6.20 -24.30
N PRO A 329 -5.27 6.77 -25.45
CA PRO A 329 -4.65 6.57 -26.75
C PRO A 329 -3.28 7.25 -26.91
N TYR A 330 -2.88 8.12 -25.98
CA TYR A 330 -1.63 8.87 -25.99
C TYR A 330 -0.51 8.20 -25.19
N LEU A 331 -0.81 7.11 -24.46
CA LEU A 331 0.12 6.47 -23.53
C LEU A 331 0.49 5.06 -23.98
N GLN A 332 1.76 4.72 -23.79
CA GLN A 332 2.24 3.34 -23.90
C GLN A 332 1.76 2.53 -22.70
N ARG A 333 1.78 1.19 -22.81
CA ARG A 333 1.33 0.28 -21.74
C ARG A 333 2.40 -0.72 -21.38
N THR A 334 2.32 -1.20 -20.15
CA THR A 334 3.12 -2.32 -19.66
C THR A 334 2.54 -3.67 -20.14
N ASP A 335 3.27 -4.78 -19.89
CA ASP A 335 2.80 -6.15 -20.15
C ASP A 335 1.51 -6.52 -19.40
N TRP A 336 1.18 -5.80 -18.32
CA TRP A 336 -0.07 -5.93 -17.55
C TRP A 336 -1.12 -4.89 -17.91
N ASP A 337 -1.01 -4.29 -19.08
CA ASP A 337 -1.96 -3.34 -19.65
C ASP A 337 -2.14 -2.05 -18.80
N TRP A 338 -1.09 -1.65 -18.07
CA TRP A 338 -1.08 -0.40 -17.31
C TRP A 338 -0.50 0.73 -18.15
N PRO A 339 -1.22 1.87 -18.32
CA PRO A 339 -0.66 3.06 -18.95
C PRO A 339 0.59 3.56 -18.22
N ILE A 340 1.64 3.86 -18.98
CA ILE A 340 2.87 4.49 -18.47
C ILE A 340 2.66 6.00 -18.56
N ASP A 341 2.50 6.66 -17.42
CA ASP A 341 2.09 8.06 -17.36
C ASP A 341 2.86 8.84 -16.28
N PRO A 342 4.05 9.33 -16.58
CA PRO A 342 4.82 10.17 -15.66
C PRO A 342 4.12 11.50 -15.32
N ASP A 343 3.47 12.15 -16.30
CA ASP A 343 2.76 13.41 -16.09
C ASP A 343 1.57 13.22 -15.14
N GLY A 344 0.93 12.05 -15.18
CA GLY A 344 -0.12 11.69 -14.24
C GLY A 344 0.36 11.67 -12.79
N LEU A 345 1.61 11.28 -12.52
CA LEU A 345 2.19 11.40 -11.18
C LEU A 345 2.33 12.86 -10.75
N ARG A 346 2.81 13.74 -11.64
CA ARG A 346 2.92 15.18 -11.35
C ARG A 346 1.55 15.79 -11.09
N ILE A 347 0.53 15.42 -11.88
CA ILE A 347 -0.86 15.86 -11.68
C ILE A 347 -1.38 15.37 -10.32
N ALA A 348 -1.18 14.10 -9.96
CA ALA A 348 -1.59 13.54 -8.68
C ALA A 348 -0.99 14.32 -7.49
N LEU A 349 0.30 14.65 -7.57
CA LEU A 349 1.00 15.45 -6.57
C LEU A 349 0.38 16.83 -6.41
N ASN A 350 0.12 17.55 -7.51
CA ASN A 350 -0.52 18.85 -7.49
C ASN A 350 -1.95 18.78 -6.94
N GLU A 351 -2.78 17.85 -7.44
CA GLU A 351 -4.18 17.72 -7.01
C GLU A 351 -4.32 17.42 -5.52
N LEU A 352 -3.46 16.56 -4.98
CA LEU A 352 -3.47 16.23 -3.55
C LEU A 352 -2.99 17.41 -2.70
N TYR A 353 -1.92 18.09 -3.13
CA TYR A 353 -1.40 19.23 -2.39
C TYR A 353 -2.34 20.42 -2.42
N ASP A 354 -2.88 20.79 -3.59
CA ASP A 354 -3.84 21.89 -3.75
C ASP A 354 -5.10 21.69 -2.88
N ARG A 355 -5.48 20.41 -2.65
CA ARG A 355 -6.68 20.11 -1.88
C ARG A 355 -6.46 20.12 -0.36
N TYR A 356 -5.29 19.70 0.11
CA TYR A 356 -5.08 19.42 1.54
C TYR A 356 -3.95 20.24 2.18
N GLU A 357 -3.04 20.78 1.41
CA GLU A 357 -1.84 21.53 1.89
C GLU A 357 -1.02 20.73 2.94
N LEU A 358 -1.06 19.39 2.85
CA LEU A 358 -0.27 18.49 3.68
C LEU A 358 0.94 17.97 2.91
N PRO A 359 2.07 17.67 3.58
CA PRO A 359 3.19 17.00 2.95
C PRO A 359 2.77 15.69 2.29
N LEU A 360 3.35 15.37 1.13
CA LEU A 360 3.05 14.17 0.36
C LEU A 360 4.20 13.17 0.42
N PHE A 361 3.89 11.87 0.32
CA PHE A 361 4.87 10.81 0.21
C PHE A 361 4.42 9.81 -0.87
N VAL A 362 5.19 9.71 -1.96
CA VAL A 362 4.97 8.65 -2.96
C VAL A 362 5.56 7.36 -2.40
N VAL A 363 4.71 6.53 -1.81
CA VAL A 363 5.17 5.33 -1.09
C VAL A 363 5.15 4.06 -1.93
N GLU A 364 4.56 4.13 -3.14
CA GLU A 364 4.65 3.06 -4.13
C GLU A 364 4.59 3.63 -5.54
N ASN A 365 5.57 3.27 -6.36
CA ASN A 365 5.57 3.44 -7.81
C ASN A 365 6.45 2.37 -8.45
N GLY A 366 6.09 1.84 -9.59
CA GLY A 366 6.85 0.79 -10.27
C GLY A 366 6.02 0.08 -11.32
N LEU A 367 6.64 -0.86 -12.00
CA LEU A 367 5.96 -1.73 -12.95
C LEU A 367 6.34 -3.19 -12.75
N GLY A 368 5.37 -4.07 -12.95
CA GLY A 368 5.64 -5.50 -13.11
C GLY A 368 5.94 -5.83 -14.58
N ALA A 369 6.94 -6.65 -14.80
CA ALA A 369 7.32 -7.12 -16.14
C ALA A 369 7.88 -8.54 -16.08
N ILE A 370 8.03 -9.18 -17.25
CA ILE A 370 8.67 -10.49 -17.36
C ILE A 370 10.17 -10.26 -17.60
N ASP A 371 11.00 -10.74 -16.66
CA ASP A 371 12.44 -10.70 -16.79
C ASP A 371 12.99 -12.02 -17.33
N THR A 372 14.01 -11.94 -18.16
CA THR A 372 14.76 -13.08 -18.68
C THR A 372 16.17 -13.09 -18.09
N VAL A 373 16.58 -14.24 -17.57
CA VAL A 373 17.98 -14.47 -17.17
C VAL A 373 18.74 -14.90 -18.41
N GLU A 374 19.68 -14.08 -18.85
CA GLU A 374 20.50 -14.34 -20.04
C GLU A 374 21.48 -15.50 -19.82
N PRO A 375 22.05 -16.10 -20.89
CA PRO A 375 23.00 -17.20 -20.75
C PRO A 375 24.24 -16.88 -19.92
N ASP A 376 24.68 -15.61 -19.88
CA ASP A 376 25.77 -15.13 -19.01
C ASP A 376 25.31 -14.87 -17.58
N GLY A 377 24.02 -15.06 -17.31
CA GLY A 377 23.39 -14.86 -16.03
C GLY A 377 22.99 -13.41 -15.76
N SER A 378 23.20 -12.46 -16.67
CA SER A 378 22.73 -11.08 -16.51
C SER A 378 21.20 -10.96 -16.72
N ILE A 379 20.63 -9.84 -16.25
CA ILE A 379 19.21 -9.51 -16.47
C ILE A 379 19.14 -8.07 -16.95
N GLN A 380 18.67 -7.89 -18.19
CA GLN A 380 18.62 -6.61 -18.89
C GLN A 380 17.22 -6.01 -18.75
N ASP A 381 17.05 -5.09 -17.82
CA ASP A 381 15.76 -4.45 -17.53
C ASP A 381 15.77 -2.92 -17.81
N ASP A 382 16.28 -2.52 -18.98
CA ASP A 382 16.34 -1.13 -19.45
C ASP A 382 14.95 -0.45 -19.46
N TYR A 383 13.89 -1.20 -19.69
CA TYR A 383 12.52 -0.72 -19.63
C TYR A 383 12.17 -0.18 -18.23
N ARG A 384 12.68 -0.83 -17.15
CA ARG A 384 12.49 -0.38 -15.76
C ARG A 384 13.25 0.91 -15.49
N ILE A 385 14.47 1.00 -16.00
CA ILE A 385 15.29 2.21 -15.89
C ILE A 385 14.58 3.39 -16.55
N ARG A 386 14.03 3.20 -17.77
CA ARG A 386 13.29 4.27 -18.46
C ARG A 386 12.00 4.66 -17.73
N PHE A 387 11.24 3.67 -17.26
CA PHE A 387 10.01 3.92 -16.50
C PHE A 387 10.28 4.77 -15.26
N LEU A 388 11.23 4.34 -14.42
CA LEU A 388 11.57 5.06 -13.18
C LEU A 388 12.16 6.44 -13.48
N GLY A 389 13.07 6.53 -14.44
CA GLY A 389 13.68 7.81 -14.81
C GLY A 389 12.62 8.86 -15.17
N SER A 390 11.66 8.51 -16.03
CA SER A 390 10.58 9.43 -16.42
C SER A 390 9.66 9.84 -15.26
N HIS A 391 9.33 8.90 -14.35
CA HIS A 391 8.50 9.22 -13.18
C HIS A 391 9.25 10.07 -12.14
N ILE A 392 10.55 9.82 -11.95
CA ILE A 392 11.40 10.64 -11.07
C ILE A 392 11.57 12.05 -11.64
N ASP A 393 11.69 12.21 -12.95
CA ASP A 393 11.73 13.52 -13.59
C ASP A 393 10.42 14.30 -13.40
N ALA A 394 9.27 13.64 -13.50
CA ALA A 394 7.97 14.25 -13.21
C ALA A 394 7.82 14.64 -11.72
N LEU A 395 8.28 13.78 -10.81
CA LEU A 395 8.35 14.08 -9.38
C LEU A 395 9.23 15.30 -9.08
N ARG A 396 10.42 15.39 -9.71
CA ARG A 396 11.31 16.56 -9.57
C ARG A 396 10.64 17.82 -10.06
N GLN A 397 9.92 17.79 -11.17
CA GLN A 397 9.18 18.93 -11.68
C GLN A 397 8.09 19.38 -10.71
N ALA A 398 7.33 18.45 -10.09
CA ALA A 398 6.36 18.80 -9.06
C ALA A 398 7.00 19.50 -7.86
N ILE A 399 8.19 19.08 -7.43
CA ILE A 399 8.91 19.71 -6.32
C ILE A 399 9.53 21.06 -6.73
N GLU A 400 10.22 21.12 -7.89
CA GLU A 400 11.05 22.25 -8.27
C GLU A 400 10.27 23.38 -8.97
N LEU A 401 9.22 23.05 -9.70
CA LEU A 401 8.44 24.00 -10.51
C LEU A 401 7.07 24.31 -9.90
N ASP A 402 6.48 23.33 -9.21
CA ASP A 402 5.13 23.45 -8.67
C ASP A 402 5.12 23.66 -7.13
N ASP A 403 6.31 23.69 -6.49
CA ASP A 403 6.52 23.90 -5.04
C ASP A 403 5.76 22.88 -4.15
N VAL A 404 5.54 21.65 -4.64
CA VAL A 404 4.86 20.60 -3.87
C VAL A 404 5.81 20.01 -2.83
N PRO A 405 5.47 20.03 -1.51
CA PRO A 405 6.31 19.46 -0.46
C PRO A 405 6.21 17.95 -0.43
N VAL A 406 7.21 17.25 -0.96
CA VAL A 406 7.28 15.79 -0.99
C VAL A 406 8.35 15.30 0.00
N ILE A 407 7.94 14.40 0.91
CA ILE A 407 8.81 13.81 1.94
C ILE A 407 9.79 12.83 1.32
N GLY A 408 9.32 12.01 0.36
CA GLY A 408 10.12 10.96 -0.23
C GLY A 408 9.40 10.20 -1.34
N TYR A 409 10.14 9.25 -1.91
CA TYR A 409 9.68 8.36 -2.97
C TYR A 409 10.24 6.97 -2.76
N THR A 410 9.37 5.95 -2.75
CA THR A 410 9.77 4.56 -2.65
C THR A 410 9.25 3.76 -3.84
N CYS A 411 10.17 3.00 -4.48
CA CYS A 411 9.82 2.08 -5.55
C CYS A 411 9.14 0.85 -4.96
N TRP A 412 8.03 0.42 -5.58
CA TRP A 412 7.39 -0.84 -5.20
C TRP A 412 8.22 -2.04 -5.61
N GLY A 413 8.47 -2.93 -4.64
CA GLY A 413 9.24 -4.14 -4.83
C GLY A 413 10.70 -3.87 -5.24
N PRO A 414 11.58 -3.34 -4.35
CA PRO A 414 13.00 -3.16 -4.68
C PRO A 414 13.70 -4.50 -4.98
N ILE A 415 13.12 -5.56 -4.52
CA ILE A 415 13.42 -6.97 -4.79
C ILE A 415 12.16 -7.62 -5.38
N ASP A 416 12.30 -8.66 -6.19
CA ASP A 416 11.14 -9.39 -6.70
C ASP A 416 10.33 -9.98 -5.55
N ILE A 417 9.03 -9.72 -5.56
CA ILE A 417 8.07 -10.18 -4.57
C ILE A 417 6.88 -10.84 -5.28
N ILE A 418 6.08 -11.61 -4.54
CA ILE A 418 4.85 -12.16 -5.09
C ILE A 418 3.84 -11.05 -5.41
N SER A 419 3.14 -11.19 -6.53
CA SER A 419 2.09 -10.25 -6.93
C SER A 419 0.86 -10.42 -6.03
N VAL A 420 0.34 -9.34 -5.43
CA VAL A 420 -0.85 -9.42 -4.59
C VAL A 420 -2.09 -9.88 -5.38
N GLY A 421 -2.29 -9.38 -6.58
CA GLY A 421 -3.49 -9.69 -7.36
C GLY A 421 -3.53 -11.09 -7.96
N THR A 422 -2.38 -11.77 -8.12
CA THR A 422 -2.32 -13.08 -8.76
C THR A 422 -1.54 -14.13 -7.98
N GLY A 423 -0.69 -13.72 -7.05
CA GLY A 423 0.24 -14.62 -6.35
C GLY A 423 1.43 -15.07 -7.20
N GLU A 424 1.59 -14.53 -8.42
CA GLU A 424 2.66 -14.92 -9.35
C GLU A 424 3.99 -14.25 -9.00
N MET A 425 5.08 -14.98 -9.19
CA MET A 425 6.46 -14.47 -9.14
C MET A 425 6.95 -13.95 -10.48
N ARG A 426 6.42 -14.43 -11.61
CA ARG A 426 6.85 -13.99 -12.95
C ARG A 426 6.57 -12.52 -13.23
N LYS A 427 5.64 -11.88 -12.49
CA LYS A 427 5.42 -10.44 -12.51
C LYS A 427 6.49 -9.76 -11.67
N ARG A 428 7.66 -9.53 -12.28
CA ARG A 428 8.86 -9.01 -11.61
C ARG A 428 8.81 -7.51 -11.43
N TYR A 429 9.01 -7.05 -10.20
CA TYR A 429 9.04 -5.62 -9.86
C TYR A 429 10.45 -5.11 -9.56
N GLY A 430 11.33 -6.00 -9.06
CA GLY A 430 12.54 -5.64 -8.35
C GLY A 430 13.72 -5.21 -9.22
N PHE A 431 14.65 -4.53 -8.58
CA PHE A 431 16.04 -4.34 -9.02
C PHE A 431 16.90 -5.56 -8.69
N ILE A 432 16.40 -6.37 -7.77
CA ILE A 432 16.99 -7.62 -7.33
C ILE A 432 16.06 -8.75 -7.77
N TYR A 433 16.56 -9.62 -8.61
CA TYR A 433 15.88 -10.85 -9.01
C TYR A 433 15.94 -11.87 -7.87
N VAL A 434 14.83 -12.56 -7.62
CA VAL A 434 14.77 -13.71 -6.72
C VAL A 434 14.51 -14.96 -7.54
N ASP A 435 15.36 -15.98 -7.39
CA ASP A 435 15.17 -17.26 -8.06
C ASP A 435 14.01 -18.04 -7.43
N LYS A 436 12.80 -17.66 -7.85
CA LYS A 436 11.54 -18.30 -7.47
C LYS A 436 10.58 -18.27 -8.65
N LYS A 437 9.83 -19.37 -8.83
CA LYS A 437 8.81 -19.52 -9.89
C LYS A 437 7.40 -19.45 -9.29
N ASP A 438 6.40 -19.40 -10.17
CA ASP A 438 4.98 -19.31 -9.80
C ASP A 438 4.47 -20.55 -9.03
N ASP A 439 5.11 -21.72 -9.21
CA ASP A 439 4.82 -22.94 -8.48
C ASP A 439 5.52 -23.06 -7.11
N GLY A 440 6.26 -22.00 -6.73
CA GLY A 440 7.04 -21.95 -5.50
C GLY A 440 8.43 -22.57 -5.60
N SER A 441 8.79 -23.23 -6.71
CA SER A 441 10.13 -23.79 -6.90
C SER A 441 11.18 -22.70 -7.13
N GLY A 442 12.43 -23.00 -6.77
CA GLY A 442 13.58 -22.11 -6.89
C GLY A 442 14.50 -22.22 -5.69
N THR A 443 15.56 -21.44 -5.70
CA THR A 443 16.58 -21.45 -4.64
C THR A 443 16.49 -20.25 -3.71
N LEU A 444 15.61 -19.31 -4.01
CA LEU A 444 15.50 -17.99 -3.37
C LEU A 444 16.78 -17.13 -3.48
N ALA A 445 17.74 -17.51 -4.30
CA ALA A 445 18.96 -16.75 -4.49
C ALA A 445 18.68 -15.35 -5.04
N ARG A 446 19.36 -14.34 -4.49
CA ARG A 446 19.25 -12.94 -4.91
C ARG A 446 20.28 -12.64 -6.00
N LYS A 447 19.84 -11.96 -7.06
CA LYS A 447 20.71 -11.55 -8.17
C LYS A 447 20.41 -10.10 -8.57
N LYS A 448 21.44 -9.28 -8.68
CA LYS A 448 21.30 -7.88 -9.14
C LYS A 448 20.91 -7.84 -10.60
N LYS A 449 19.88 -7.04 -10.95
CA LYS A 449 19.53 -6.72 -12.33
C LYS A 449 20.31 -5.50 -12.80
N LYS A 450 20.26 -5.16 -14.09
CA LYS A 450 20.90 -3.97 -14.62
C LYS A 450 20.45 -2.69 -13.95
N SER A 451 19.15 -2.58 -13.65
CA SER A 451 18.55 -1.44 -12.93
C SER A 451 19.07 -1.24 -11.53
N PHE A 452 19.68 -2.25 -10.89
CA PHE A 452 20.25 -2.14 -9.54
C PHE A 452 21.27 -0.99 -9.43
N ALA A 453 22.16 -0.87 -10.41
CA ALA A 453 23.16 0.19 -10.41
C ALA A 453 22.57 1.59 -10.70
N CYS A 454 21.42 1.67 -11.38
CA CYS A 454 20.80 2.94 -11.71
C CYS A 454 20.13 3.60 -10.50
N CYS A 455 19.73 2.83 -9.49
CA CYS A 455 19.17 3.39 -8.25
C CYS A 455 20.15 4.36 -7.57
N LEU A 456 21.44 4.07 -7.59
CA LEU A 456 22.48 4.95 -7.03
C LEU A 456 22.49 6.34 -7.67
N LEU A 457 22.18 6.47 -8.96
CA LEU A 457 22.15 7.75 -9.66
C LEU A 457 21.02 8.66 -9.16
N TYR A 458 19.93 8.10 -8.69
CA TYR A 458 18.77 8.85 -8.19
C TYR A 458 18.85 9.07 -6.67
N THR A 459 19.52 8.19 -5.93
CA THR A 459 19.65 8.27 -4.47
C THR A 459 20.87 9.04 -4.00
N SER A 460 21.86 9.28 -4.89
CA SER A 460 23.01 10.12 -4.58
C SER A 460 22.68 11.60 -4.81
N PRO A 461 23.05 12.52 -3.90
CA PRO A 461 23.01 13.95 -4.21
C PRO A 461 23.87 14.17 -5.46
N SER A 462 23.32 14.93 -6.45
CA SER A 462 24.12 15.39 -7.60
C SER A 462 25.45 15.98 -7.09
N PRO A 463 26.57 15.66 -7.77
CA PRO A 463 27.86 16.25 -7.42
C PRO A 463 27.87 17.76 -7.54
#